data_7a40a1f8e3f6e5898018187bcfffd0f7
#
_entry.id   7a40a1f8e3f6e5898018187bcfffd0f7
#
_cell.length_a   1.000
_cell.length_b   1.000
_cell.length_c   1.000
_cell.angle_alpha   90.00
_cell.angle_beta   90.00
_cell.angle_gamma   90.00
#
_symmetry.space_group_name_H-M   'P 1'
#
loop_
_entity.id
_entity.type
_entity.pdbx_description
1 polymer ?
#
loop_
_entity_poly.entity_id
_entity_poly.type
_entity_poly.pdbx_seq_one_letter_code
_entity_poly.pdbx_strand_id
1 'polypeptide(L)'
;RDPEMSRGLGDVYKRQIQYFGDNLRPYWNREGNETIVSQFQKAEKEYKTQMKNSAAFDKKLMEEATAAGGRKYAELCALAYRQALAAHKLVQAPNGDLVFLSKENFSNGSIGTVDLTYPGAPLLLYYNPELVKATMNHIFYYSESGKWAKPFAAHDVGTYPLANGQTYGGDMPVEESGNMVVLAAAIAKVEGNADYAQKHWETLTTWTDYLVENGLDPANQLCTDDFAGHFAHNANLSIKAIMGVASYGYLADMLGKKDVAEKYTQKAK
;
A
#
# COMPACT_ATOMS: atom_id res chain seq x y z
N ARG A 1 32.15 -3.29 -18.52
CA ARG A 1 30.72 -3.35 -18.91
C ARG A 1 29.95 -3.68 -17.62
N ASP A 2 29.16 -2.73 -17.19
CA ASP A 2 28.34 -2.89 -16.00
C ASP A 2 27.23 -3.92 -16.30
N PRO A 3 27.17 -5.06 -15.56
CA PRO A 3 26.13 -6.06 -15.75
C PRO A 3 24.71 -5.50 -15.51
N GLU A 4 24.60 -4.41 -14.78
CA GLU A 4 23.31 -3.75 -14.51
C GLU A 4 22.78 -2.97 -15.70
N MET A 5 23.66 -2.38 -16.54
CA MET A 5 23.22 -1.73 -17.78
C MET A 5 22.71 -2.70 -18.83
N SER A 6 23.29 -3.90 -18.92
CA SER A 6 22.78 -4.94 -19.83
C SER A 6 21.50 -5.57 -19.30
N ARG A 7 21.32 -5.62 -17.99
CA ARG A 7 20.04 -5.95 -17.34
C ARG A 7 18.99 -4.86 -17.56
N GLY A 8 19.40 -3.58 -17.54
CA GLY A 8 18.51 -2.45 -17.80
C GLY A 8 17.87 -2.48 -19.18
N LEU A 9 18.62 -2.84 -20.23
CA LEU A 9 18.07 -2.97 -21.58
C LEU A 9 17.20 -4.24 -21.74
N GLY A 10 17.56 -5.35 -21.12
CA GLY A 10 16.71 -6.54 -21.06
C GLY A 10 15.44 -6.31 -20.24
N ASP A 11 15.55 -5.49 -19.22
CA ASP A 11 14.45 -5.11 -18.33
C ASP A 11 13.43 -4.16 -19.00
N VAL A 12 13.84 -3.38 -20.01
CA VAL A 12 12.91 -2.56 -20.80
C VAL A 12 11.89 -3.42 -21.55
N TYR A 13 12.30 -4.58 -22.03
CA TYR A 13 11.41 -5.55 -22.68
C TYR A 13 10.77 -6.54 -21.71
N LYS A 14 11.39 -6.77 -20.53
CA LYS A 14 10.96 -7.76 -19.52
C LYS A 14 10.60 -7.13 -18.18
N ARG A 15 10.32 -5.84 -18.10
CA ARG A 15 9.84 -5.18 -16.88
C ARG A 15 8.43 -5.63 -16.54
N GLN A 16 8.26 -6.93 -16.48
CA GLN A 16 7.03 -7.57 -16.09
C GLN A 16 7.12 -7.86 -14.60
N ILE A 17 6.03 -7.59 -13.90
CA ILE A 17 5.76 -8.20 -12.62
C ILE A 17 4.99 -9.48 -12.90
N GLN A 18 5.44 -10.59 -12.38
CA GLN A 18 4.61 -11.77 -12.33
C GLN A 18 3.63 -11.61 -11.15
N TYR A 19 2.36 -11.55 -11.46
CA TYR A 19 1.29 -11.28 -10.50
C TYR A 19 0.34 -12.46 -10.46
N PHE A 20 0.50 -13.33 -9.46
CA PHE A 20 -0.29 -14.56 -9.29
C PHE A 20 -0.43 -15.41 -10.56
N GLY A 21 0.67 -15.53 -11.31
CA GLY A 21 0.77 -16.30 -12.54
C GLY A 21 0.71 -15.46 -13.82
N ASP A 22 0.14 -14.26 -13.77
CA ASP A 22 0.06 -13.36 -14.91
C ASP A 22 1.29 -12.47 -15.03
N ASN A 23 1.81 -12.28 -16.24
CA ASN A 23 2.92 -11.38 -16.51
C ASN A 23 2.39 -9.99 -16.85
N LEU A 24 2.42 -9.07 -15.90
CA LEU A 24 1.92 -7.71 -16.05
C LEU A 24 3.01 -6.78 -16.60
N ARG A 25 2.65 -6.02 -17.63
CA ARG A 25 3.49 -4.94 -18.15
C ARG A 25 3.45 -3.71 -17.24
N PRO A 26 4.48 -2.85 -17.26
CA PRO A 26 4.41 -1.56 -16.58
C PRO A 26 3.23 -0.76 -17.10
N TYR A 27 2.61 0.02 -16.22
CA TYR A 27 1.37 0.76 -16.53
C TYR A 27 1.47 1.61 -17.81
N TRP A 28 2.63 2.25 -18.07
CA TRP A 28 2.85 3.05 -19.28
C TRP A 28 2.75 2.24 -20.59
N ASN A 29 2.92 0.93 -20.52
CA ASN A 29 2.83 -0.01 -21.66
C ASN A 29 1.82 -1.15 -21.40
N ARG A 30 0.81 -0.92 -20.60
CA ARG A 30 -0.18 -1.95 -20.24
C ARG A 30 -0.88 -2.55 -21.47
N GLU A 31 -1.12 -1.74 -22.48
CA GLU A 31 -1.73 -2.17 -23.75
C GLU A 31 -0.75 -2.91 -24.69
N GLY A 32 0.56 -2.84 -24.42
CA GLY A 32 1.58 -3.55 -25.16
C GLY A 32 1.98 -2.96 -26.51
N ASN A 33 1.49 -1.79 -26.87
CA ASN A 33 1.73 -1.10 -28.15
C ASN A 33 2.77 0.02 -28.05
N GLU A 34 3.33 0.25 -26.87
CA GLU A 34 4.36 1.27 -26.66
C GLU A 34 5.77 0.67 -26.76
N THR A 35 6.70 1.46 -27.26
CA THR A 35 8.13 1.12 -27.33
C THR A 35 8.97 2.16 -26.59
N ILE A 36 10.24 1.86 -26.33
CA ILE A 36 11.16 2.85 -25.74
C ILE A 36 11.31 4.07 -26.66
N VAL A 37 11.30 3.86 -27.98
CA VAL A 37 11.39 4.95 -28.95
C VAL A 37 10.16 5.85 -28.88
N SER A 38 8.93 5.26 -28.82
CA SER A 38 7.72 6.05 -28.66
C SER A 38 7.68 6.84 -27.35
N GLN A 39 8.25 6.28 -26.25
CA GLN A 39 8.36 7.00 -24.99
C GLN A 39 9.36 8.15 -25.05
N PHE A 40 10.48 8.01 -25.73
CA PHE A 40 11.42 9.13 -25.97
C PHE A 40 10.77 10.24 -26.79
N GLN A 41 10.05 9.89 -27.86
CA GLN A 41 9.33 10.87 -28.67
C GLN A 41 8.23 11.60 -27.86
N LYS A 42 7.50 10.89 -27.01
CA LYS A 42 6.53 11.51 -26.08
C LYS A 42 7.23 12.44 -25.08
N ALA A 43 8.31 11.97 -24.47
CA ALA A 43 9.07 12.76 -23.51
C ALA A 43 9.62 14.04 -24.13
N GLU A 44 10.14 13.98 -25.35
CA GLU A 44 10.62 15.16 -26.09
C GLU A 44 9.47 16.14 -26.37
N LYS A 45 8.35 15.65 -26.89
CA LYS A 45 7.17 16.45 -27.19
C LYS A 45 6.59 17.13 -25.96
N GLU A 46 6.54 16.44 -24.84
CA GLU A 46 5.90 16.89 -23.59
C GLU A 46 6.88 17.61 -22.67
N TYR A 47 8.17 17.62 -22.96
CA TYR A 47 9.23 18.08 -22.06
C TYR A 47 8.93 19.42 -21.39
N LYS A 48 8.62 20.45 -22.20
CA LYS A 48 8.34 21.80 -21.66
C LYS A 48 7.14 21.83 -20.73
N THR A 49 6.09 21.08 -21.07
CA THR A 49 4.86 21.00 -20.26
C THR A 49 5.14 20.25 -18.96
N GLN A 50 5.85 19.12 -19.02
CA GLN A 50 6.21 18.35 -17.84
C GLN A 50 7.13 19.12 -16.90
N MET A 51 8.14 19.82 -17.44
CA MET A 51 9.02 20.68 -16.64
C MET A 51 8.25 21.80 -15.93
N LYS A 52 7.31 22.43 -16.62
CA LYS A 52 6.44 23.47 -15.99
C LYS A 52 5.57 22.89 -14.88
N ASN A 53 4.95 21.74 -15.12
CA ASN A 53 4.07 21.10 -14.14
C ASN A 53 4.85 20.62 -12.92
N SER A 54 6.02 20.00 -13.14
CA SER A 54 6.90 19.55 -12.06
C SER A 54 7.39 20.72 -11.20
N ALA A 55 7.83 21.81 -11.83
CA ALA A 55 8.24 23.01 -11.10
C ALA A 55 7.11 23.64 -10.27
N ALA A 56 5.87 23.63 -10.79
CA ALA A 56 4.71 24.11 -10.05
C ALA A 56 4.38 23.21 -8.86
N PHE A 57 4.46 21.88 -9.05
CA PHE A 57 4.27 20.93 -7.98
C PHE A 57 5.35 21.06 -6.89
N ASP A 58 6.62 21.09 -7.27
CA ASP A 58 7.75 21.24 -6.35
C ASP A 58 7.62 22.52 -5.52
N LYS A 59 7.25 23.63 -6.18
CA LYS A 59 7.01 24.90 -5.49
C LYS A 59 5.92 24.76 -4.44
N LYS A 60 4.77 24.19 -4.80
CA LYS A 60 3.64 24.00 -3.89
C LYS A 60 4.04 23.12 -2.70
N LEU A 61 4.67 21.98 -2.94
CA LEU A 61 5.14 21.07 -1.89
C LEU A 61 6.09 21.78 -0.92
N MET A 62 7.08 22.50 -1.45
CA MET A 62 8.05 23.23 -0.63
C MET A 62 7.41 24.36 0.19
N GLU A 63 6.46 25.09 -0.37
CA GLU A 63 5.74 26.16 0.33
C GLU A 63 4.89 25.60 1.48
N GLU A 64 4.06 24.59 1.21
CA GLU A 64 3.19 23.95 2.21
C GLU A 64 3.99 23.27 3.33
N ALA A 65 5.01 22.51 3.00
CA ALA A 65 5.83 21.83 3.98
C ALA A 65 6.71 22.82 4.79
N THR A 66 7.16 23.92 4.18
CA THR A 66 7.89 24.97 4.91
C THR A 66 6.97 25.68 5.90
N ALA A 67 5.72 25.95 5.52
CA ALA A 67 4.74 26.52 6.43
C ALA A 67 4.41 25.60 7.61
N ALA A 68 4.39 24.28 7.38
CA ALA A 68 4.10 23.28 8.42
C ALA A 68 5.26 23.04 9.38
N GLY A 69 6.52 22.96 8.92
CA GLY A 69 7.65 22.51 9.73
C GLY A 69 8.99 23.21 9.44
N GLY A 70 9.01 24.25 8.62
CA GLY A 70 10.22 24.97 8.24
C GLY A 70 11.00 24.31 7.11
N ARG A 71 12.06 24.96 6.66
CA ARG A 71 12.79 24.59 5.45
C ARG A 71 13.38 23.17 5.47
N LYS A 72 13.97 22.75 6.57
CA LYS A 72 14.57 21.41 6.70
C LYS A 72 13.50 20.31 6.60
N TYR A 73 12.34 20.55 7.18
CA TYR A 73 11.21 19.66 7.06
C TYR A 73 10.72 19.56 5.61
N ALA A 74 10.63 20.68 4.89
CA ALA A 74 10.25 20.71 3.50
C ALA A 74 11.22 19.93 2.60
N GLU A 75 12.53 20.08 2.82
CA GLU A 75 13.56 19.31 2.11
C GLU A 75 13.44 17.80 2.37
N LEU A 76 13.15 17.41 3.61
CA LEU A 76 12.87 16.00 3.95
C LEU A 76 11.60 15.48 3.28
N CYS A 77 10.51 16.25 3.27
CA CYS A 77 9.27 15.89 2.59
C CYS A 77 9.47 15.69 1.07
N ALA A 78 10.22 16.60 0.42
CA ALA A 78 10.53 16.48 -1.00
C ALA A 78 11.35 15.24 -1.31
N LEU A 79 12.34 14.91 -0.48
CA LEU A 79 13.15 13.71 -0.60
C LEU A 79 12.28 12.45 -0.40
N ALA A 80 11.47 12.41 0.67
CA ALA A 80 10.59 11.29 1.00
C ALA A 80 9.56 11.03 -0.12
N TYR A 81 8.94 12.08 -0.66
CA TYR A 81 8.03 11.98 -1.79
C TYR A 81 8.69 11.29 -3.00
N ARG A 82 9.87 11.78 -3.37
CA ARG A 82 10.62 11.23 -4.50
C ARG A 82 11.01 9.78 -4.29
N GLN A 83 11.50 9.43 -3.10
CA GLN A 83 11.93 8.08 -2.77
C GLN A 83 10.75 7.11 -2.69
N ALA A 84 9.64 7.52 -2.07
CA ALA A 84 8.43 6.70 -1.98
C ALA A 84 7.91 6.33 -3.38
N LEU A 85 7.77 7.30 -4.29
CA LEU A 85 7.32 6.99 -5.66
C LEU A 85 8.32 6.10 -6.41
N ALA A 86 9.63 6.36 -6.27
CA ALA A 86 10.67 5.57 -6.94
C ALA A 86 10.73 4.12 -6.42
N ALA A 87 10.37 3.89 -5.17
CA ALA A 87 10.35 2.56 -4.56
C ALA A 87 9.15 1.69 -4.98
N HIS A 88 8.22 2.23 -5.78
CA HIS A 88 7.03 1.50 -6.21
C HIS A 88 7.02 1.22 -7.70
N LYS A 89 6.26 0.18 -8.08
CA LYS A 89 5.96 -0.18 -9.46
C LYS A 89 4.46 -0.15 -9.70
N LEU A 90 4.02 0.70 -10.65
CA LEU A 90 2.62 0.76 -11.06
C LEU A 90 2.38 -0.23 -12.21
N VAL A 91 1.40 -1.11 -12.02
CA VAL A 91 0.89 -2.05 -13.02
C VAL A 91 -0.63 -2.06 -12.97
N GLN A 92 -1.27 -2.69 -13.95
CA GLN A 92 -2.71 -2.96 -13.95
C GLN A 92 -2.95 -4.45 -13.91
N ALA A 93 -3.73 -4.91 -12.95
CA ALA A 93 -4.14 -6.30 -12.82
C ALA A 93 -5.16 -6.70 -13.91
N PRO A 94 -5.34 -8.00 -14.20
CA PRO A 94 -6.28 -8.46 -15.24
C PRO A 94 -7.74 -8.05 -15.01
N ASN A 95 -8.14 -7.86 -13.75
CA ASN A 95 -9.47 -7.37 -13.38
C ASN A 95 -9.65 -5.84 -13.54
N GLY A 96 -8.62 -5.14 -14.03
CA GLY A 96 -8.62 -3.70 -14.23
C GLY A 96 -8.15 -2.87 -13.05
N ASP A 97 -7.98 -3.45 -11.87
CA ASP A 97 -7.50 -2.73 -10.68
C ASP A 97 -6.06 -2.24 -10.88
N LEU A 98 -5.80 -1.02 -10.44
CA LEU A 98 -4.43 -0.53 -10.33
C LEU A 98 -3.72 -1.22 -9.18
N VAL A 99 -2.45 -1.57 -9.37
CA VAL A 99 -1.60 -2.15 -8.34
C VAL A 99 -0.29 -1.37 -8.29
N PHE A 100 -0.02 -0.77 -7.13
CA PHE A 100 1.17 0.04 -6.88
C PHE A 100 2.06 -0.67 -5.87
N LEU A 101 2.94 -1.52 -6.39
CA LEU A 101 3.73 -2.47 -5.61
C LEU A 101 5.00 -1.83 -5.08
N SER A 102 5.14 -1.79 -3.77
CA SER A 102 6.40 -1.44 -3.12
C SER A 102 7.48 -2.47 -3.44
N LYS A 103 8.72 -2.02 -3.53
CA LYS A 103 9.91 -2.85 -3.65
C LYS A 103 10.75 -2.61 -2.42
N GLU A 104 10.74 -3.54 -1.52
CA GLU A 104 11.62 -3.50 -0.37
C GLU A 104 13.04 -3.79 -0.81
N ASN A 105 13.94 -2.81 -0.65
CA ASN A 105 15.21 -2.86 -1.35
C ASN A 105 16.33 -3.48 -0.54
N PHE A 106 16.31 -3.32 0.78
CA PHE A 106 17.48 -3.60 1.60
C PHE A 106 17.27 -4.75 2.59
N SER A 107 16.13 -4.84 3.27
CA SER A 107 15.93 -5.82 4.32
C SER A 107 15.70 -7.24 3.80
N ASN A 108 14.66 -7.47 3.00
CA ASN A 108 14.31 -8.82 2.54
C ASN A 108 13.88 -8.94 1.07
N GLY A 109 13.70 -7.83 0.37
CA GLY A 109 13.28 -7.80 -1.03
C GLY A 109 11.81 -8.08 -1.28
N SER A 110 10.96 -8.03 -0.26
CA SER A 110 9.51 -8.24 -0.39
C SER A 110 8.88 -7.24 -1.34
N ILE A 111 7.80 -7.67 -1.99
CA ILE A 111 6.99 -6.84 -2.90
C ILE A 111 5.59 -6.69 -2.33
N GLY A 112 5.10 -5.45 -2.32
CA GLY A 112 3.75 -5.14 -1.86
C GLY A 112 3.56 -5.35 -0.35
N THR A 113 4.57 -4.99 0.45
CA THR A 113 4.60 -5.16 1.90
C THR A 113 3.62 -4.21 2.58
N VAL A 114 2.75 -4.72 3.45
CA VAL A 114 1.67 -3.96 4.08
C VAL A 114 2.19 -2.99 5.15
N ASP A 115 3.12 -3.40 5.99
CA ASP A 115 3.69 -2.56 7.04
C ASP A 115 4.64 -1.47 6.50
N LEU A 116 5.07 -1.54 5.24
CA LEU A 116 5.68 -0.43 4.51
C LEU A 116 4.63 0.51 3.88
N THR A 117 3.50 -0.05 3.42
CA THR A 117 2.39 0.73 2.89
C THR A 117 1.80 1.66 3.95
N TYR A 118 1.62 1.18 5.18
CA TYR A 118 0.98 1.92 6.26
C TYR A 118 1.68 3.23 6.59
N PRO A 119 2.99 3.29 6.89
CA PRO A 119 3.68 4.55 7.16
C PRO A 119 3.85 5.44 5.91
N GLY A 120 3.83 4.88 4.71
CA GLY A 120 3.88 5.62 3.45
C GLY A 120 2.54 6.23 3.01
N ALA A 121 1.44 5.71 3.51
CA ALA A 121 0.10 6.08 3.07
C ALA A 121 -0.29 7.57 3.28
N PRO A 122 0.11 8.28 4.36
CA PRO A 122 -0.23 9.68 4.52
C PRO A 122 0.18 10.56 3.34
N LEU A 123 1.35 10.31 2.76
CA LEU A 123 1.82 11.00 1.56
C LEU A 123 0.89 10.75 0.36
N LEU A 124 0.50 9.51 0.15
CA LEU A 124 -0.37 9.12 -0.95
C LEU A 124 -1.81 9.59 -0.73
N LEU A 125 -2.34 9.50 0.51
CA LEU A 125 -3.67 10.05 0.87
C LEU A 125 -3.77 11.55 0.58
N TYR A 126 -2.70 12.29 0.83
CA TYR A 126 -2.69 13.73 0.62
C TYR A 126 -2.68 14.11 -0.87
N TYR A 127 -1.88 13.42 -1.69
CA TYR A 127 -1.71 13.78 -3.10
C TYR A 127 -2.57 12.98 -4.07
N ASN A 128 -2.80 11.70 -3.81
CA ASN A 128 -3.56 10.82 -4.70
C ASN A 128 -4.07 9.56 -3.98
N PRO A 129 -5.28 9.60 -3.38
CA PRO A 129 -5.87 8.46 -2.67
C PRO A 129 -6.01 7.19 -3.52
N GLU A 130 -6.14 7.31 -4.85
CA GLU A 130 -6.18 6.13 -5.74
C GLU A 130 -4.89 5.29 -5.67
N LEU A 131 -3.75 5.93 -5.40
CA LEU A 131 -2.51 5.19 -5.20
C LEU A 131 -2.48 4.43 -3.87
N VAL A 132 -3.19 4.90 -2.83
CA VAL A 132 -3.34 4.13 -1.59
C VAL A 132 -4.15 2.87 -1.84
N LYS A 133 -5.28 2.96 -2.54
CA LYS A 133 -6.06 1.79 -2.97
C LYS A 133 -5.19 0.82 -3.77
N ALA A 134 -4.40 1.35 -4.69
CA ALA A 134 -3.49 0.56 -5.52
C ALA A 134 -2.39 -0.15 -4.70
N THR A 135 -1.97 0.39 -3.55
CA THR A 135 -1.05 -0.30 -2.62
C THR A 135 -1.73 -1.35 -1.74
N MET A 136 -3.06 -1.44 -1.77
CA MET A 136 -3.86 -2.40 -0.99
C MET A 136 -4.51 -3.49 -1.85
N ASN A 137 -4.80 -3.20 -3.11
CA ASN A 137 -5.55 -4.08 -4.00
C ASN A 137 -4.95 -5.49 -4.15
N HIS A 138 -3.63 -5.62 -4.13
CA HIS A 138 -2.98 -6.93 -4.23
C HIS A 138 -3.15 -7.80 -2.98
N ILE A 139 -3.26 -7.21 -1.80
CA ILE A 139 -3.53 -7.92 -0.54
C ILE A 139 -4.99 -8.38 -0.50
N PHE A 140 -5.94 -7.52 -0.91
CA PHE A 140 -7.33 -7.93 -1.06
C PHE A 140 -7.46 -9.07 -2.08
N TYR A 141 -6.88 -8.91 -3.27
CA TYR A 141 -6.90 -9.97 -4.27
C TYR A 141 -6.33 -11.29 -3.73
N TYR A 142 -5.23 -11.25 -3.00
CA TYR A 142 -4.59 -12.44 -2.44
C TYR A 142 -5.53 -13.19 -1.50
N SER A 143 -6.24 -12.48 -0.62
CA SER A 143 -7.22 -13.06 0.30
C SER A 143 -8.51 -13.50 -0.42
N GLU A 144 -9.08 -12.65 -1.27
CA GLU A 144 -10.38 -12.87 -1.92
C GLU A 144 -10.34 -13.95 -3.01
N SER A 145 -9.18 -14.19 -3.62
CA SER A 145 -8.97 -15.27 -4.59
C SER A 145 -8.85 -16.68 -3.97
N GLY A 146 -8.86 -16.78 -2.63
CA GLY A 146 -8.66 -18.04 -1.91
C GLY A 146 -7.21 -18.55 -1.90
N LYS A 147 -6.27 -17.78 -2.46
CA LYS A 147 -4.83 -18.13 -2.42
C LYS A 147 -4.21 -17.93 -1.04
N TRP A 148 -4.82 -17.07 -0.24
CA TRP A 148 -4.50 -16.85 1.16
C TRP A 148 -5.68 -17.26 2.03
N ALA A 149 -5.57 -18.40 2.72
CA ALA A 149 -6.67 -18.99 3.48
C ALA A 149 -6.67 -18.60 4.97
N LYS A 150 -5.71 -17.77 5.42
CA LYS A 150 -5.64 -17.35 6.82
C LYS A 150 -6.64 -16.21 7.10
N PRO A 151 -7.18 -16.11 8.35
CA PRO A 151 -8.21 -15.13 8.70
C PRO A 151 -7.67 -13.71 8.96
N PHE A 152 -6.48 -13.41 8.51
CA PHE A 152 -5.79 -12.13 8.67
C PHE A 152 -5.05 -11.73 7.40
N ALA A 153 -4.66 -10.46 7.29
CA ALA A 153 -3.94 -9.96 6.13
C ALA A 153 -2.53 -10.53 6.01
N ALA A 154 -2.10 -10.81 4.79
CA ALA A 154 -0.74 -11.24 4.50
C ALA A 154 0.24 -10.07 4.66
N HIS A 155 1.50 -10.38 5.01
CA HIS A 155 2.58 -9.39 5.13
C HIS A 155 2.97 -8.81 3.75
N ASP A 156 3.12 -9.65 2.74
CA ASP A 156 3.54 -9.30 1.38
C ASP A 156 2.91 -10.22 0.33
N VAL A 157 3.22 -10.00 -0.92
CA VAL A 157 2.77 -10.90 -2.00
C VAL A 157 3.93 -11.54 -2.76
N GLY A 158 5.15 -11.53 -2.22
CA GLY A 158 6.29 -12.22 -2.81
C GLY A 158 7.61 -11.47 -2.69
N THR A 159 8.58 -11.87 -3.51
CA THR A 159 9.88 -11.21 -3.65
C THR A 159 10.01 -10.64 -5.06
N TYR A 160 10.35 -9.34 -5.16
CA TYR A 160 10.45 -8.63 -6.43
C TYR A 160 11.32 -9.39 -7.45
N PRO A 161 10.86 -9.62 -8.70
CA PRO A 161 9.64 -9.13 -9.36
C PRO A 161 8.45 -10.12 -9.35
N LEU A 162 8.44 -11.08 -8.45
CA LEU A 162 7.47 -12.19 -8.36
C LEU A 162 6.45 -11.90 -7.26
N ALA A 163 5.26 -11.41 -7.63
CA ALA A 163 4.13 -11.19 -6.73
C ALA A 163 3.15 -12.36 -6.82
N ASN A 164 3.53 -13.52 -6.28
CA ASN A 164 2.79 -14.79 -6.39
C ASN A 164 2.31 -15.35 -5.04
N GLY A 165 2.48 -14.61 -3.95
CA GLY A 165 2.14 -15.01 -2.59
C GLY A 165 3.27 -14.69 -1.61
N GLN A 166 2.92 -14.59 -0.32
CA GLN A 166 3.83 -14.20 0.75
C GLN A 166 5.10 -15.05 0.76
N THR A 167 6.24 -14.38 0.83
CA THR A 167 7.56 -15.00 0.97
C THR A 167 8.25 -14.65 2.29
N TYR A 168 7.74 -13.69 3.04
CA TYR A 168 8.22 -13.41 4.39
C TYR A 168 7.99 -14.61 5.30
N GLY A 169 9.02 -14.98 6.08
CA GLY A 169 9.03 -16.20 6.86
C GLY A 169 8.17 -16.21 8.13
N GLY A 170 7.56 -15.09 8.47
CA GLY A 170 6.70 -14.92 9.64
C GLY A 170 5.41 -14.19 9.31
N ASP A 171 4.31 -14.56 9.98
CA ASP A 171 3.08 -13.79 9.90
C ASP A 171 3.13 -12.63 10.92
N MET A 172 2.52 -11.50 10.54
CA MET A 172 2.32 -10.33 11.40
C MET A 172 0.81 -10.02 11.47
N PRO A 173 0.00 -10.94 12.01
CA PRO A 173 -1.45 -10.96 11.79
C PRO A 173 -2.19 -9.75 12.35
N VAL A 174 -1.80 -9.27 13.53
CA VAL A 174 -2.43 -8.09 14.16
C VAL A 174 -1.95 -6.81 13.48
N GLU A 175 -0.66 -6.72 13.17
CA GLU A 175 -0.07 -5.56 12.47
C GLU A 175 -0.75 -5.35 11.13
N GLU A 176 -0.76 -6.36 10.27
CA GLU A 176 -1.18 -6.21 8.89
C GLU A 176 -2.68 -6.07 8.74
N SER A 177 -3.46 -6.82 9.54
CA SER A 177 -4.92 -6.65 9.55
C SER A 177 -5.31 -5.27 10.06
N GLY A 178 -4.67 -4.79 11.14
CA GLY A 178 -4.87 -3.44 11.66
C GLY A 178 -4.55 -2.37 10.63
N ASN A 179 -3.39 -2.49 9.97
CA ASN A 179 -2.96 -1.58 8.91
C ASN A 179 -4.00 -1.47 7.79
N MET A 180 -4.46 -2.60 7.28
CA MET A 180 -5.40 -2.64 6.16
C MET A 180 -6.76 -2.03 6.52
N VAL A 181 -7.32 -2.34 7.71
CA VAL A 181 -8.61 -1.80 8.14
C VAL A 181 -8.52 -0.29 8.40
N VAL A 182 -7.46 0.18 9.06
CA VAL A 182 -7.24 1.62 9.31
C VAL A 182 -7.07 2.38 8.00
N LEU A 183 -6.30 1.84 7.04
CA LEU A 183 -6.13 2.48 5.73
C LEU A 183 -7.43 2.55 4.92
N ALA A 184 -8.27 1.51 4.97
CA ALA A 184 -9.58 1.54 4.33
C ALA A 184 -10.47 2.67 4.91
N ALA A 185 -10.44 2.86 6.23
CA ALA A 185 -11.16 3.96 6.88
C ALA A 185 -10.56 5.34 6.54
N ALA A 186 -9.24 5.44 6.44
CA ALA A 186 -8.58 6.68 6.03
C ALA A 186 -8.95 7.08 4.60
N ILE A 187 -9.00 6.15 3.67
CA ILE A 187 -9.50 6.36 2.31
C ILE A 187 -10.94 6.88 2.36
N ALA A 188 -11.82 6.18 3.07
CA ALA A 188 -13.22 6.57 3.17
C ALA A 188 -13.41 7.98 3.74
N LYS A 189 -12.59 8.35 4.72
CA LYS A 189 -12.61 9.69 5.31
C LYS A 189 -12.19 10.77 4.31
N VAL A 190 -11.15 10.52 3.53
CA VAL A 190 -10.65 11.47 2.54
C VAL A 190 -11.61 11.63 1.37
N GLU A 191 -12.22 10.53 0.92
CA GLU A 191 -13.15 10.53 -0.21
C GLU A 191 -14.57 10.92 0.17
N GLY A 192 -14.92 10.90 1.46
CA GLY A 192 -16.26 11.18 1.95
C GLY A 192 -17.29 10.08 1.65
N ASN A 193 -16.84 8.91 1.24
CA ASN A 193 -17.66 7.71 1.01
C ASN A 193 -16.87 6.44 1.37
N ALA A 194 -17.56 5.32 1.56
CA ALA A 194 -16.96 4.05 1.93
C ALA A 194 -17.07 2.98 0.81
N ASP A 195 -17.17 3.40 -0.46
CA ASP A 195 -17.38 2.50 -1.60
C ASP A 195 -16.23 1.50 -1.77
N TYR A 196 -14.99 1.93 -1.54
CA TYR A 196 -13.84 1.06 -1.56
C TYR A 196 -13.91 -0.02 -0.48
N ALA A 197 -14.26 0.35 0.75
CA ALA A 197 -14.47 -0.61 1.83
C ALA A 197 -15.66 -1.53 1.58
N GLN A 198 -16.75 -1.04 0.97
CA GLN A 198 -17.89 -1.86 0.59
C GLN A 198 -17.51 -2.95 -0.40
N LYS A 199 -16.62 -2.67 -1.36
CA LYS A 199 -16.10 -3.66 -2.32
C LYS A 199 -15.41 -4.84 -1.62
N HIS A 200 -14.74 -4.59 -0.49
CA HIS A 200 -13.92 -5.55 0.26
C HIS A 200 -14.52 -5.90 1.62
N TRP A 201 -15.84 -5.72 1.78
CA TRP A 201 -16.48 -5.75 3.10
C TRP A 201 -16.30 -7.08 3.85
N GLU A 202 -16.45 -8.20 3.17
CA GLU A 202 -16.32 -9.53 3.79
C GLU A 202 -14.91 -9.79 4.30
N THR A 203 -13.90 -9.40 3.53
CA THR A 203 -12.49 -9.51 3.90
C THR A 203 -12.15 -8.62 5.09
N LEU A 204 -12.62 -7.36 5.06
CA LEU A 204 -12.45 -6.44 6.18
C LEU A 204 -13.14 -6.94 7.46
N THR A 205 -14.31 -7.58 7.33
CA THR A 205 -15.01 -8.22 8.46
C THR A 205 -14.16 -9.34 9.05
N THR A 206 -13.65 -10.23 8.21
CA THR A 206 -12.80 -11.36 8.64
C THR A 206 -11.56 -10.87 9.40
N TRP A 207 -10.86 -9.89 8.87
CA TRP A 207 -9.68 -9.32 9.51
C TRP A 207 -10.01 -8.59 10.81
N THR A 208 -11.16 -7.90 10.86
CA THR A 208 -11.60 -7.21 12.08
C THR A 208 -12.02 -8.19 13.16
N ASP A 209 -12.71 -9.27 12.83
CA ASP A 209 -13.05 -10.32 13.79
C ASP A 209 -11.78 -10.98 14.35
N TYR A 210 -10.76 -11.20 13.51
CA TYR A 210 -9.46 -11.66 13.99
C TYR A 210 -8.82 -10.68 15.00
N LEU A 211 -8.88 -9.36 14.71
CA LEU A 211 -8.37 -8.32 15.62
C LEU A 211 -9.13 -8.31 16.96
N VAL A 212 -10.46 -8.53 16.95
CA VAL A 212 -11.28 -8.61 18.16
C VAL A 212 -10.86 -9.80 19.03
N GLU A 213 -10.55 -10.94 18.41
CA GLU A 213 -10.21 -12.17 19.11
C GLU A 213 -8.76 -12.19 19.61
N ASN A 214 -7.82 -11.63 18.84
CA ASN A 214 -6.39 -11.82 19.04
C ASN A 214 -5.60 -10.53 19.29
N GLY A 215 -6.23 -9.36 19.21
CA GLY A 215 -5.52 -8.08 19.20
C GLY A 215 -5.36 -7.42 20.57
N LEU A 216 -6.20 -7.72 21.55
CA LEU A 216 -6.11 -7.09 22.88
C LEU A 216 -4.86 -7.54 23.65
N ASP A 217 -4.55 -8.82 23.55
CA ASP A 217 -3.36 -9.43 24.14
C ASP A 217 -2.65 -10.28 23.07
N PRO A 218 -1.88 -9.65 22.17
CA PRO A 218 -1.36 -10.33 21.00
C PRO A 218 -0.31 -11.38 21.37
N ALA A 219 -0.37 -12.53 20.70
CA ALA A 219 0.63 -13.58 20.78
C ALA A 219 2.00 -13.10 20.24
N ASN A 220 3.04 -13.89 20.45
CA ASN A 220 4.39 -13.59 19.99
C ASN A 220 4.45 -13.39 18.47
N GLN A 221 4.64 -12.16 18.05
CA GLN A 221 4.74 -11.73 16.65
C GLN A 221 5.55 -10.44 16.53
N LEU A 222 5.96 -10.11 15.32
CA LEU A 222 6.62 -8.85 15.00
C LEU A 222 5.60 -7.73 14.79
N CYS A 223 6.02 -6.48 14.91
CA CYS A 223 5.30 -5.30 14.44
C CYS A 223 6.22 -4.46 13.53
N THR A 224 5.68 -3.42 12.91
CA THR A 224 6.47 -2.53 12.02
C THR A 224 7.71 -1.95 12.72
N ASP A 225 7.61 -1.62 14.01
CA ASP A 225 8.77 -1.28 14.84
C ASP A 225 9.42 -2.56 15.35
N ASP A 226 10.34 -3.11 14.56
CA ASP A 226 10.97 -4.40 14.80
C ASP A 226 12.26 -4.35 15.65
N PHE A 227 12.64 -3.20 16.17
CA PHE A 227 13.84 -3.04 17.02
C PHE A 227 13.81 -3.94 18.25
N ALA A 228 12.64 -4.15 18.83
CA ALA A 228 12.45 -5.05 19.96
C ALA A 228 12.35 -6.53 19.56
N GLY A 229 12.20 -6.83 18.28
CA GLY A 229 12.01 -8.19 17.78
C GLY A 229 10.62 -8.75 18.06
N HIS A 230 10.51 -10.07 17.98
CA HIS A 230 9.27 -10.81 18.25
C HIS A 230 9.00 -10.90 19.75
N PHE A 231 7.83 -10.46 20.20
CA PHE A 231 7.37 -10.68 21.58
C PHE A 231 5.85 -10.66 21.69
N ALA A 232 5.32 -11.31 22.71
CA ALA A 232 3.92 -11.30 23.05
C ALA A 232 3.58 -10.05 23.91
N HIS A 233 2.28 -9.80 24.12
CA HIS A 233 1.77 -8.70 24.96
C HIS A 233 2.23 -7.32 24.47
N ASN A 234 2.37 -7.15 23.16
CA ASN A 234 2.85 -5.91 22.56
C ASN A 234 1.76 -4.82 22.57
N ALA A 235 1.93 -3.81 23.43
CA ALA A 235 0.98 -2.72 23.58
C ALA A 235 0.76 -1.93 22.27
N ASN A 236 1.77 -1.80 21.41
CA ASN A 236 1.61 -1.13 20.10
C ASN A 236 0.63 -1.91 19.21
N LEU A 237 0.73 -3.23 19.19
CA LEU A 237 -0.21 -4.09 18.46
C LEU A 237 -1.62 -4.05 19.05
N SER A 238 -1.75 -4.02 20.39
CA SER A 238 -3.05 -3.87 21.05
C SER A 238 -3.71 -2.55 20.65
N ILE A 239 -2.98 -1.44 20.64
CA ILE A 239 -3.47 -0.13 20.18
C ILE A 239 -3.88 -0.20 18.70
N LYS A 240 -3.08 -0.83 17.86
CA LYS A 240 -3.40 -1.01 16.44
C LYS A 240 -4.68 -1.80 16.23
N ALA A 241 -4.87 -2.88 16.98
CA ALA A 241 -6.11 -3.67 16.94
C ALA A 241 -7.33 -2.85 17.35
N ILE A 242 -7.24 -2.09 18.44
CA ILE A 242 -8.30 -1.18 18.89
C ILE A 242 -8.65 -0.17 17.78
N MET A 243 -7.63 0.44 17.18
CA MET A 243 -7.82 1.38 16.09
C MET A 243 -8.43 0.73 14.84
N GLY A 244 -8.02 -0.50 14.52
CA GLY A 244 -8.60 -1.28 13.42
C GLY A 244 -10.09 -1.57 13.67
N VAL A 245 -10.43 -2.06 14.84
CA VAL A 245 -11.83 -2.36 15.24
C VAL A 245 -12.70 -1.08 15.22
N ALA A 246 -12.19 0.03 15.76
CA ALA A 246 -12.87 1.33 15.71
C ALA A 246 -13.08 1.82 14.28
N SER A 247 -12.04 1.66 13.41
CA SER A 247 -12.10 2.02 12.01
C SER A 247 -13.16 1.23 11.24
N TYR A 248 -13.29 -0.06 11.51
CA TYR A 248 -14.36 -0.88 10.93
C TYR A 248 -15.74 -0.42 11.37
N GLY A 249 -15.91 -0.09 12.66
CA GLY A 249 -17.15 0.51 13.17
C GLY A 249 -17.50 1.83 12.45
N TYR A 250 -16.51 2.67 12.23
CA TYR A 250 -16.65 3.91 11.44
C TYR A 250 -17.09 3.65 10.00
N LEU A 251 -16.44 2.68 9.32
CA LEU A 251 -16.83 2.27 7.96
C LEU A 251 -18.26 1.73 7.90
N ALA A 252 -18.65 0.92 8.89
CA ALA A 252 -20.01 0.39 9.01
C ALA A 252 -21.04 1.52 9.15
N ASP A 253 -20.73 2.56 9.93
CA ASP A 253 -21.61 3.73 10.07
C ASP A 253 -21.76 4.48 8.76
N MET A 254 -20.68 4.73 8.04
CA MET A 254 -20.72 5.37 6.72
C MET A 254 -21.55 4.58 5.70
N LEU A 255 -21.55 3.25 5.79
CA LEU A 255 -22.35 2.35 4.95
C LEU A 255 -23.78 2.15 5.43
N GLY A 256 -24.21 2.85 6.48
CA GLY A 256 -25.53 2.73 7.04
C GLY A 256 -25.81 1.42 7.81
N LYS A 257 -24.78 0.63 8.11
CA LYS A 257 -24.84 -0.64 8.85
C LYS A 257 -24.83 -0.38 10.37
N LYS A 258 -25.89 0.24 10.90
CA LYS A 258 -25.92 0.80 12.27
C LYS A 258 -25.64 -0.22 13.37
N ASP A 259 -26.22 -1.42 13.31
CA ASP A 259 -26.03 -2.46 14.33
C ASP A 259 -24.58 -2.95 14.36
N VAL A 260 -23.95 -3.05 13.17
CA VAL A 260 -22.54 -3.42 13.01
C VAL A 260 -21.64 -2.30 13.56
N ALA A 261 -21.95 -1.06 13.23
CA ALA A 261 -21.21 0.11 13.71
C ALA A 261 -21.21 0.19 15.23
N GLU A 262 -22.39 0.04 15.86
CA GLU A 262 -22.52 0.03 17.31
C GLU A 262 -21.73 -1.11 17.95
N LYS A 263 -21.91 -2.35 17.45
CA LYS A 263 -21.21 -3.54 17.93
C LYS A 263 -19.69 -3.34 17.99
N TYR A 264 -19.07 -2.92 16.87
CA TYR A 264 -17.61 -2.82 16.80
C TYR A 264 -17.07 -1.55 17.48
N THR A 265 -17.82 -0.46 17.50
CA THR A 265 -17.47 0.72 18.31
C THR A 265 -17.45 0.40 19.80
N GLN A 266 -18.38 -0.42 20.30
CA GLN A 266 -18.36 -0.86 21.70
C GLN A 266 -17.20 -1.82 22.01
N LYS A 267 -16.83 -2.70 21.06
CA LYS A 267 -15.68 -3.60 21.20
C LYS A 267 -14.33 -2.87 21.22
N ALA A 268 -14.24 -1.70 20.60
CA ALA A 268 -13.04 -0.88 20.56
C ALA A 268 -12.83 -0.01 21.82
N LYS A 269 -13.83 0.09 22.71
CA LYS A 269 -13.76 0.80 24.02
C LYS A 269 -13.19 -0.08 25.11
#